data_7e57a6bbabc66c9b37f3b9dacd516092
#
_entry.id   7e57a6bbabc66c9b37f3b9dacd516092
#
_cell.length_a   1.000
_cell.length_b   1.000
_cell.length_c   1.000
_cell.angle_alpha   90.00
_cell.angle_beta   90.00
_cell.angle_gamma   90.00
#
_symmetry.space_group_name_H-M   'P 1'
#
loop_
_entity.id
_entity.type
_entity.pdbx_description
1 polymer ?
#
loop_
_entity_poly.entity_id
_entity_poly.type
_entity_poly.pdbx_seq_one_letter_code
_entity_poly.pdbx_strand_id
1 'polypeptide(L)'
;MLDPKLIKEKPQIIRDMLKARKVDFDLDTLIECDQIRREFIIKTDELRKKKNHVALEISEKKKKGEDASSILSKMKNTSVELAKLEVEQEDIENTYTKLALTIPNLVHESVPIGADEDANKEIKKWGSIPVFDFKINDHIDISENLDLVDLERAAKVAGARFYYLKNDLVRLNQALISYGLDFLSKKEYSLIQPPYMINRESMEGAVIADDFEEVIYKIEDEDLYMIGTSEHAMAAMRSKEIIEGKDLPLRYAGVSPCFRKEAGAHGRDQKGIFRVHQFDKIEQFVFSRPEDSWKEHERMLAITEEFYQSLEIPYRVMLLSTGDMGKVSAKTYDIEAWMAGQSAYREIVSCSNCLDYQARRLKIRFRDKTNEDTQYLHTLNSTLIATTRILVSIMENFQTNDGHIRIPSVLQNYMGNQKEI
;
A
#
# COMPACT_ATOMS: atom_id res chain seq x y z
N MET A 1 10.00 -1.24 6.29
CA MET A 1 11.00 -0.65 7.22
C MET A 1 12.29 -0.39 6.49
N LEU A 2 13.12 0.52 7.01
CA LEU A 2 14.42 0.84 6.39
C LEU A 2 15.45 -0.28 6.59
N ASP A 3 16.51 -0.28 5.75
CA ASP A 3 17.65 -1.18 5.92
C ASP A 3 18.37 -0.89 7.24
N PRO A 4 18.56 -1.87 8.16
CA PRO A 4 19.33 -1.70 9.37
C PRO A 4 20.77 -1.23 9.12
N LYS A 5 21.38 -1.60 7.99
CA LYS A 5 22.71 -1.09 7.59
C LYS A 5 22.69 0.41 7.36
N LEU A 6 21.64 0.94 6.74
CA LEU A 6 21.48 2.37 6.51
C LEU A 6 21.35 3.14 7.84
N ILE A 7 20.57 2.60 8.78
CA ILE A 7 20.40 3.18 10.12
C ILE A 7 21.76 3.30 10.82
N LYS A 8 22.57 2.27 10.72
CA LYS A 8 23.90 2.22 11.36
C LYS A 8 24.95 3.09 10.66
N GLU A 9 25.05 2.96 9.31
CA GLU A 9 26.20 3.46 8.58
C GLU A 9 25.99 4.89 8.05
N LYS A 10 24.73 5.29 7.84
CA LYS A 10 24.38 6.58 7.25
C LYS A 10 23.18 7.25 7.92
N PRO A 11 23.18 7.42 9.27
CA PRO A 11 22.05 7.98 10.00
C PRO A 11 21.68 9.40 9.56
N GLN A 12 22.63 10.16 8.99
CA GLN A 12 22.36 11.51 8.51
C GLN A 12 21.35 11.53 7.37
N ILE A 13 21.37 10.55 6.46
CA ILE A 13 20.39 10.43 5.37
C ILE A 13 18.97 10.31 5.95
N ILE A 14 18.84 9.54 7.05
CA ILE A 14 17.54 9.34 7.71
C ILE A 14 17.10 10.63 8.43
N ARG A 15 18.01 11.34 9.09
CA ARG A 15 17.70 12.64 9.71
C ARG A 15 17.22 13.66 8.68
N ASP A 16 17.89 13.73 7.52
CA ASP A 16 17.51 14.63 6.44
C ASP A 16 16.14 14.28 5.85
N MET A 17 15.86 13.00 5.71
CA MET A 17 14.54 12.50 5.26
C MET A 17 13.44 12.83 6.28
N LEU A 18 13.66 12.58 7.58
CA LEU A 18 12.69 12.91 8.64
C LEU A 18 12.38 14.41 8.66
N LYS A 19 13.42 15.25 8.51
CA LYS A 19 13.26 16.69 8.39
C LYS A 19 12.48 17.10 7.15
N ALA A 20 12.76 16.48 6.00
CA ALA A 20 12.06 16.75 4.74
C ALA A 20 10.57 16.37 4.82
N ARG A 21 10.24 15.27 5.50
CA ARG A 21 8.86 14.80 5.73
C ARG A 21 8.16 15.49 6.91
N LYS A 22 8.88 16.34 7.68
CA LYS A 22 8.38 16.96 8.92
C LYS A 22 7.84 15.93 9.94
N VAL A 23 8.47 14.77 10.00
CA VAL A 23 8.11 13.71 10.94
C VAL A 23 9.02 13.81 12.15
N ASP A 24 8.38 13.95 13.34
CA ASP A 24 9.06 13.85 14.61
C ASP A 24 9.25 12.38 14.98
N PHE A 25 10.49 11.92 14.94
CA PHE A 25 10.87 10.53 15.22
C PHE A 25 12.20 10.49 15.96
N ASP A 26 12.23 9.78 17.09
CA ASP A 26 13.44 9.60 17.90
C ASP A 26 14.38 8.56 17.24
N LEU A 27 15.19 9.04 16.31
CA LEU A 27 16.16 8.20 15.60
C LEU A 27 17.29 7.73 16.53
N ASP A 28 17.64 8.52 17.55
CA ASP A 28 18.74 8.17 18.45
C ASP A 28 18.36 6.94 19.30
N THR A 29 17.14 6.90 19.83
CA THR A 29 16.62 5.70 20.53
C THR A 29 16.60 4.47 19.60
N LEU A 30 16.24 4.61 18.32
CA LEU A 30 16.28 3.48 17.37
C LEU A 30 17.73 3.00 17.14
N ILE A 31 18.70 3.90 17.03
CA ILE A 31 20.13 3.57 16.86
C ILE A 31 20.66 2.85 18.09
N GLU A 32 20.35 3.33 19.29
CA GLU A 32 20.74 2.69 20.56
C GLU A 32 20.13 1.29 20.68
N CYS A 33 18.84 1.13 20.38
CA CYS A 33 18.18 -0.16 20.34
C CYS A 33 18.86 -1.13 19.37
N ASP A 34 19.23 -0.68 18.17
CA ASP A 34 19.94 -1.53 17.20
C ASP A 34 21.33 -1.93 17.68
N GLN A 35 22.03 -1.05 18.39
CA GLN A 35 23.32 -1.38 18.99
C GLN A 35 23.18 -2.45 20.05
N ILE A 36 22.28 -2.27 21.02
CA ILE A 36 22.01 -3.23 22.09
C ILE A 36 21.59 -4.58 21.50
N ARG A 37 20.66 -4.57 20.55
CA ARG A 37 20.20 -5.77 19.84
C ARG A 37 21.36 -6.56 19.26
N ARG A 38 22.30 -5.92 18.57
CA ARG A 38 23.49 -6.57 18.00
C ARG A 38 24.42 -7.14 19.05
N GLU A 39 24.59 -6.46 20.18
CA GLU A 39 25.37 -6.99 21.30
C GLU A 39 24.77 -8.28 21.87
N PHE A 40 23.44 -8.31 22.03
CA PHE A 40 22.75 -9.53 22.47
C PHE A 40 22.88 -10.67 21.47
N ILE A 41 22.76 -10.41 20.17
CA ILE A 41 22.96 -11.43 19.11
C ILE A 41 24.38 -12.04 19.23
N ILE A 42 25.41 -11.21 19.35
CA ILE A 42 26.80 -11.67 19.48
C ILE A 42 26.98 -12.53 20.73
N LYS A 43 26.52 -12.05 21.88
CA LYS A 43 26.63 -12.78 23.16
C LYS A 43 25.89 -14.13 23.13
N THR A 44 24.69 -14.14 22.57
CA THR A 44 23.88 -15.36 22.45
C THR A 44 24.54 -16.37 21.53
N ASP A 45 25.06 -15.92 20.37
CA ASP A 45 25.79 -16.81 19.46
C ASP A 45 27.09 -17.38 20.05
N GLU A 46 27.81 -16.59 20.81
CA GLU A 46 29.00 -17.07 21.55
C GLU A 46 28.63 -18.16 22.56
N LEU A 47 27.55 -17.96 23.33
CA LEU A 47 27.09 -18.97 24.28
C LEU A 47 26.55 -20.23 23.61
N ARG A 48 25.85 -20.08 22.48
CA ARG A 48 25.41 -21.23 21.65
C ARG A 48 26.61 -22.05 21.16
N LYS A 49 27.65 -21.40 20.61
CA LYS A 49 28.90 -22.05 20.20
C LYS A 49 29.55 -22.77 21.39
N LYS A 50 29.65 -22.12 22.55
CA LYS A 50 30.19 -22.70 23.78
C LYS A 50 29.41 -23.94 24.23
N LYS A 51 28.07 -23.85 24.25
CA LYS A 51 27.17 -24.97 24.57
C LYS A 51 27.37 -26.17 23.62
N ASN A 52 27.46 -25.91 22.32
CA ASN A 52 27.68 -26.94 21.31
C ASN A 52 29.05 -27.63 21.49
N HIS A 53 30.10 -26.85 21.78
CA HIS A 53 31.44 -27.42 22.04
C HIS A 53 31.44 -28.29 23.30
N VAL A 54 30.86 -27.81 24.41
CA VAL A 54 30.73 -28.59 25.64
C VAL A 54 29.90 -29.86 25.43
N ALA A 55 28.87 -29.82 24.60
CA ALA A 55 28.06 -31.00 24.27
C ALA A 55 28.88 -32.08 23.54
N LEU A 56 29.80 -31.68 22.65
CA LEU A 56 30.71 -32.59 21.96
C LEU A 56 31.71 -33.23 22.95
N GLU A 57 32.32 -32.43 23.85
CA GLU A 57 33.23 -32.94 24.89
C GLU A 57 32.55 -33.93 25.81
N ILE A 58 31.32 -33.70 26.23
CA ILE A 58 30.52 -34.65 27.03
C ILE A 58 30.31 -35.95 26.28
N SER A 59 29.99 -35.89 24.97
CA SER A 59 29.79 -37.06 24.13
C SER A 59 31.06 -37.91 24.01
N GLU A 60 32.22 -37.26 23.82
CA GLU A 60 33.51 -37.94 23.71
C GLU A 60 33.91 -38.60 25.03
N LYS A 61 33.78 -37.93 26.16
CA LYS A 61 34.10 -38.48 27.49
C LYS A 61 33.21 -39.67 27.82
N LYS A 62 31.90 -39.58 27.55
CA LYS A 62 30.97 -40.70 27.73
C LYS A 62 31.34 -41.91 26.90
N LYS A 63 31.80 -41.72 25.63
CA LYS A 63 32.25 -42.80 24.75
C LYS A 63 33.51 -43.47 25.28
N LYS A 64 34.37 -42.72 25.98
CA LYS A 64 35.63 -43.22 26.61
C LYS A 64 35.41 -43.81 28.01
N GLY A 65 34.21 -43.72 28.58
CA GLY A 65 33.92 -44.15 29.97
C GLY A 65 34.48 -43.22 31.04
N GLU A 66 34.82 -41.97 30.67
CA GLU A 66 35.40 -40.97 31.59
C GLU A 66 34.29 -40.20 32.34
N ASP A 67 34.60 -39.74 33.57
CA ASP A 67 33.66 -38.89 34.33
C ASP A 67 33.44 -37.54 33.63
N ALA A 68 32.18 -37.22 33.38
CA ALA A 68 31.75 -35.98 32.75
C ALA A 68 31.00 -35.03 33.72
N SER A 69 30.96 -35.33 35.04
CA SER A 69 30.12 -34.64 36.02
C SER A 69 30.39 -33.12 36.08
N SER A 70 31.66 -32.72 36.08
CA SER A 70 32.06 -31.29 36.14
C SER A 70 31.67 -30.53 34.86
N ILE A 71 31.75 -31.19 33.72
CA ILE A 71 31.38 -30.58 32.42
C ILE A 71 29.86 -30.50 32.29
N LEU A 72 29.12 -31.48 32.78
CA LEU A 72 27.66 -31.44 32.87
C LEU A 72 27.17 -30.27 33.73
N SER A 73 27.83 -29.99 34.88
CA SER A 73 27.52 -28.81 35.69
C SER A 73 27.75 -27.49 34.95
N LYS A 74 28.90 -27.38 34.23
CA LYS A 74 29.19 -26.20 33.38
C LYS A 74 28.12 -26.03 32.25
N MET A 75 27.74 -27.12 31.62
CA MET A 75 26.71 -27.10 30.56
C MET A 75 25.36 -26.62 31.12
N LYS A 76 24.98 -27.07 32.32
CA LYS A 76 23.73 -26.61 32.97
C LYS A 76 23.76 -25.09 33.21
N ASN A 77 24.85 -24.55 33.75
CA ASN A 77 25.00 -23.11 33.98
C ASN A 77 24.96 -22.31 32.68
N THR A 78 25.69 -22.76 31.62
CA THR A 78 25.66 -22.11 30.31
C THR A 78 24.26 -22.15 29.69
N SER A 79 23.50 -23.24 29.92
CA SER A 79 22.13 -23.35 29.40
C SER A 79 21.16 -22.40 30.10
N VAL A 80 21.33 -22.18 31.44
CA VAL A 80 20.52 -21.22 32.19
C VAL A 80 20.83 -19.78 31.77
N GLU A 81 22.11 -19.45 31.61
CA GLU A 81 22.58 -18.15 31.14
C GLU A 81 22.07 -17.85 29.71
N LEU A 82 22.17 -18.84 28.81
CA LEU A 82 21.66 -18.74 27.44
C LEU A 82 20.16 -18.48 27.42
N ALA A 83 19.37 -19.22 28.19
CA ALA A 83 17.92 -19.04 28.25
C ALA A 83 17.52 -17.65 28.73
N LYS A 84 18.26 -17.09 29.73
CA LYS A 84 18.03 -15.70 30.20
C LYS A 84 18.33 -14.68 29.10
N LEU A 85 19.48 -14.82 28.43
CA LEU A 85 19.86 -13.90 27.35
C LEU A 85 18.93 -13.99 26.13
N GLU A 86 18.38 -15.16 25.81
CA GLU A 86 17.41 -15.35 24.74
C GLU A 86 16.11 -14.58 25.01
N VAL A 87 15.63 -14.55 26.26
CA VAL A 87 14.46 -13.73 26.66
C VAL A 87 14.78 -12.24 26.52
N GLU A 88 15.92 -11.78 27.03
CA GLU A 88 16.34 -10.38 26.93
C GLU A 88 16.55 -9.96 25.46
N GLN A 89 17.07 -10.86 24.63
CA GLN A 89 17.21 -10.65 23.19
C GLN A 89 15.84 -10.51 22.49
N GLU A 90 14.86 -11.33 22.86
CA GLU A 90 13.50 -11.25 22.30
C GLU A 90 12.84 -9.92 22.67
N ASP A 91 12.97 -9.45 23.88
CA ASP A 91 12.41 -8.18 24.35
C ASP A 91 13.01 -6.98 23.60
N ILE A 92 14.33 -6.95 23.41
CA ILE A 92 14.98 -5.87 22.64
C ILE A 92 14.66 -5.94 21.14
N GLU A 93 14.54 -7.13 20.57
CA GLU A 93 14.14 -7.33 19.18
C GLU A 93 12.71 -6.82 18.95
N ASN A 94 11.78 -7.10 19.87
CA ASN A 94 10.41 -6.61 19.83
C ASN A 94 10.37 -5.07 19.94
N THR A 95 11.17 -4.48 20.81
CA THR A 95 11.27 -3.03 20.95
C THR A 95 11.82 -2.37 19.70
N TYR A 96 12.93 -2.89 19.18
CA TYR A 96 13.52 -2.44 17.92
C TYR A 96 12.52 -2.53 16.77
N THR A 97 11.83 -3.66 16.64
CA THR A 97 10.86 -3.89 15.56
C THR A 97 9.72 -2.88 15.64
N LYS A 98 9.16 -2.63 16.80
CA LYS A 98 8.10 -1.61 16.98
C LYS A 98 8.57 -0.23 16.52
N LEU A 99 9.74 0.22 16.94
CA LEU A 99 10.30 1.51 16.50
C LEU A 99 10.59 1.52 14.99
N ALA A 100 11.21 0.45 14.46
CA ALA A 100 11.55 0.36 13.04
C ALA A 100 10.31 0.28 12.12
N LEU A 101 9.15 -0.12 12.64
CA LEU A 101 7.88 -0.15 11.89
C LEU A 101 7.19 1.24 11.80
N THR A 102 7.55 2.22 12.61
CA THR A 102 6.96 3.57 12.57
C THR A 102 7.77 4.56 11.75
N ILE A 103 9.07 4.29 11.50
CA ILE A 103 9.91 5.19 10.68
C ILE A 103 9.43 5.19 9.22
N PRO A 104 9.24 6.37 8.57
CA PRO A 104 8.82 6.43 7.17
C PRO A 104 9.92 5.99 6.20
N ASN A 105 9.53 5.74 4.94
CA ASN A 105 10.46 5.39 3.88
C ASN A 105 11.31 6.58 3.43
N LEU A 106 12.44 6.29 2.80
CA LEU A 106 13.29 7.27 2.12
C LEU A 106 12.49 8.04 1.06
N VAL A 107 12.99 9.21 0.71
CA VAL A 107 12.39 10.08 -0.32
C VAL A 107 13.32 10.11 -1.53
N HIS A 108 12.77 9.95 -2.73
CA HIS A 108 13.51 10.09 -3.97
C HIS A 108 13.89 11.57 -4.21
N GLU A 109 15.08 11.83 -4.76
CA GLU A 109 15.63 13.19 -4.96
C GLU A 109 14.75 14.12 -5.80
N SER A 110 13.90 13.57 -6.70
CA SER A 110 13.00 14.37 -7.55
C SER A 110 11.74 14.86 -6.83
N VAL A 111 11.46 14.37 -5.61
CA VAL A 111 10.26 14.72 -4.86
C VAL A 111 10.39 16.13 -4.30
N PRO A 112 9.42 17.02 -4.52
CA PRO A 112 9.45 18.37 -3.98
C PRO A 112 9.34 18.34 -2.44
N ILE A 113 10.16 19.14 -1.76
CA ILE A 113 10.10 19.29 -0.31
C ILE A 113 9.01 20.29 0.01
N GLY A 114 8.01 19.87 0.77
CA GLY A 114 6.86 20.69 1.16
C GLY A 114 6.12 20.16 2.39
N ALA A 115 5.20 20.96 2.93
CA ALA A 115 4.45 20.61 4.13
C ALA A 115 3.19 19.80 3.86
N ASP A 116 2.59 20.03 2.70
CA ASP A 116 1.25 19.59 2.33
C ASP A 116 1.06 19.59 0.82
N GLU A 117 -0.19 19.50 0.37
CA GLU A 117 -0.62 19.47 -1.04
C GLU A 117 -0.25 20.74 -1.84
N ASP A 118 -0.07 21.89 -1.20
CA ASP A 118 0.30 23.14 -1.89
C ASP A 118 1.70 23.09 -2.52
N ALA A 119 2.56 22.21 -2.04
CA ALA A 119 3.89 21.99 -2.57
C ALA A 119 3.96 20.90 -3.66
N ASN A 120 2.85 20.28 -4.01
CA ASN A 120 2.78 19.30 -5.09
C ASN A 120 3.09 19.96 -6.43
N LYS A 121 3.76 19.23 -7.31
CA LYS A 121 4.18 19.75 -8.62
C LYS A 121 3.33 19.14 -9.73
N GLU A 122 2.62 19.98 -10.46
CA GLU A 122 1.97 19.55 -11.70
C GLU A 122 3.02 19.18 -12.76
N ILE A 123 2.95 17.95 -13.27
CA ILE A 123 3.88 17.40 -14.26
C ILE A 123 3.33 17.56 -15.67
N LYS A 124 2.06 17.25 -15.86
CA LYS A 124 1.36 17.39 -17.14
C LYS A 124 -0.15 17.38 -16.99
N LYS A 125 -0.82 17.80 -18.06
CA LYS A 125 -2.27 17.71 -18.24
C LYS A 125 -2.61 16.97 -19.53
N TRP A 126 -3.78 16.36 -19.54
CA TRP A 126 -4.36 15.77 -20.74
C TRP A 126 -5.87 16.04 -20.82
N GLY A 127 -6.35 16.14 -22.05
CA GLY A 127 -7.77 16.39 -22.35
C GLY A 127 -8.18 17.85 -22.22
N SER A 128 -9.30 18.18 -22.83
CA SER A 128 -9.91 19.50 -22.75
C SER A 128 -11.02 19.49 -21.69
N ILE A 129 -11.04 20.48 -20.82
CA ILE A 129 -12.13 20.68 -19.87
C ILE A 129 -13.42 20.87 -20.68
N PRO A 130 -14.49 20.10 -20.40
CA PRO A 130 -15.75 20.23 -21.11
C PRO A 130 -16.36 21.63 -20.86
N VAL A 131 -16.89 22.22 -21.93
CA VAL A 131 -17.62 23.50 -21.89
C VAL A 131 -19.08 23.19 -22.13
N PHE A 132 -19.92 23.63 -21.21
CA PHE A 132 -21.37 23.45 -21.27
C PHE A 132 -22.05 24.76 -21.59
N ASP A 133 -23.07 24.73 -22.41
CA ASP A 133 -23.96 25.87 -22.71
C ASP A 133 -25.24 25.88 -21.86
N PHE A 134 -25.26 25.00 -20.83
CA PHE A 134 -26.35 24.87 -19.86
C PHE A 134 -25.82 24.88 -18.41
N LYS A 135 -26.72 24.99 -17.46
CA LYS A 135 -26.35 24.94 -16.03
C LYS A 135 -25.88 23.56 -15.64
N ILE A 136 -24.64 23.47 -15.19
CA ILE A 136 -24.01 22.22 -14.72
C ILE A 136 -24.62 21.83 -13.37
N ASN A 137 -24.98 20.56 -13.22
CA ASN A 137 -25.33 19.93 -11.95
C ASN A 137 -24.13 19.18 -11.40
N ASP A 138 -24.02 19.08 -10.08
CA ASP A 138 -23.08 18.18 -9.45
C ASP A 138 -23.63 16.74 -9.44
N HIS A 139 -22.77 15.79 -9.06
CA HIS A 139 -23.15 14.36 -9.05
C HIS A 139 -24.29 14.04 -8.07
N ILE A 140 -24.56 14.90 -7.08
CA ILE A 140 -25.65 14.72 -6.11
C ILE A 140 -26.97 15.04 -6.80
N ASP A 141 -27.07 16.24 -7.41
CA ASP A 141 -28.25 16.66 -8.17
C ASP A 141 -28.57 15.65 -9.29
N ILE A 142 -27.54 15.21 -10.04
CA ILE A 142 -27.69 14.23 -11.11
C ILE A 142 -28.21 12.88 -10.56
N SER A 143 -27.65 12.43 -9.45
CA SER A 143 -28.05 11.19 -8.80
C SER A 143 -29.47 11.20 -8.26
N GLU A 144 -29.92 12.33 -7.75
CA GLU A 144 -31.31 12.52 -7.29
C GLU A 144 -32.29 12.56 -8.46
N ASN A 145 -31.98 13.33 -9.50
CA ASN A 145 -32.85 13.48 -10.67
C ASN A 145 -33.08 12.15 -11.42
N LEU A 146 -32.07 11.31 -11.51
CA LEU A 146 -32.11 10.02 -12.24
C LEU A 146 -32.34 8.81 -11.30
N ASP A 147 -32.54 9.02 -10.02
CA ASP A 147 -32.70 7.97 -8.99
C ASP A 147 -31.56 6.92 -9.01
N LEU A 148 -30.33 7.41 -9.07
CA LEU A 148 -29.13 6.55 -9.22
C LEU A 148 -28.43 6.20 -7.91
N VAL A 149 -28.62 7.01 -6.85
CA VAL A 149 -27.98 6.82 -5.53
C VAL A 149 -29.00 7.03 -4.42
N ASP A 150 -28.95 6.22 -3.36
CA ASP A 150 -29.78 6.41 -2.17
C ASP A 150 -28.86 6.51 -0.93
N LEU A 151 -28.64 7.73 -0.50
CA LEU A 151 -27.84 8.05 0.69
C LEU A 151 -28.66 7.98 1.98
N GLU A 152 -29.95 8.34 1.91
CA GLU A 152 -30.82 8.38 3.10
C GLU A 152 -31.03 6.98 3.68
N ARG A 153 -31.41 6.01 2.82
CA ARG A 153 -31.56 4.61 3.26
C ARG A 153 -30.25 3.97 3.65
N ALA A 154 -29.16 4.28 2.98
CA ALA A 154 -27.84 3.79 3.37
C ALA A 154 -27.44 4.30 4.76
N ALA A 155 -27.72 5.56 5.08
CA ALA A 155 -27.46 6.13 6.41
C ALA A 155 -28.26 5.42 7.52
N LYS A 156 -29.48 4.99 7.25
CA LYS A 156 -30.30 4.21 8.22
C LYS A 156 -29.70 2.83 8.50
N VAL A 157 -29.05 2.21 7.49
CA VAL A 157 -28.57 0.81 7.58
C VAL A 157 -27.14 0.76 8.11
N ALA A 158 -26.27 1.68 7.68
CA ALA A 158 -24.84 1.59 7.91
C ALA A 158 -24.20 2.88 8.46
N GLY A 159 -24.95 3.98 8.50
CA GLY A 159 -24.43 5.28 8.91
C GLY A 159 -24.08 6.19 7.74
N ALA A 160 -23.53 7.37 8.05
CA ALA A 160 -23.09 8.34 7.05
C ALA A 160 -21.98 7.78 6.15
N ARG A 161 -21.83 8.34 4.93
CA ARG A 161 -20.82 7.96 3.95
C ARG A 161 -20.91 6.49 3.45
N PHE A 162 -22.06 5.83 3.66
CA PHE A 162 -22.47 4.64 2.92
C PHE A 162 -23.50 5.05 1.86
N TYR A 163 -23.69 4.21 0.84
CA TYR A 163 -24.55 4.49 -0.29
C TYR A 163 -25.14 3.21 -0.85
N TYR A 164 -26.31 3.33 -1.47
CA TYR A 164 -26.79 2.36 -2.43
C TYR A 164 -26.61 2.93 -3.83
N LEU A 165 -25.93 2.21 -4.72
CA LEU A 165 -26.06 2.46 -6.16
C LEU A 165 -27.37 1.83 -6.63
N LYS A 166 -28.02 2.45 -7.60
CA LYS A 166 -29.32 2.00 -8.12
C LYS A 166 -29.29 1.98 -9.64
N ASN A 167 -30.17 1.19 -10.21
CA ASN A 167 -30.50 1.19 -11.64
C ASN A 167 -29.24 1.08 -12.55
N ASP A 168 -29.15 1.91 -13.56
CA ASP A 168 -28.05 1.88 -14.54
C ASP A 168 -26.69 2.28 -13.94
N LEU A 169 -26.64 2.97 -12.80
CA LEU A 169 -25.35 3.25 -12.14
C LEU A 169 -24.70 1.98 -11.57
N VAL A 170 -25.49 0.98 -11.15
CA VAL A 170 -24.98 -0.35 -10.79
C VAL A 170 -24.32 -1.02 -11.99
N ARG A 171 -24.97 -0.95 -13.17
CA ARG A 171 -24.45 -1.51 -14.41
C ARG A 171 -23.18 -0.80 -14.86
N LEU A 172 -23.15 0.53 -14.76
CA LEU A 172 -21.97 1.34 -15.09
C LEU A 172 -20.79 1.02 -14.16
N ASN A 173 -21.03 0.82 -12.85
CA ASN A 173 -20.01 0.37 -11.89
C ASN A 173 -19.40 -0.97 -12.34
N GLN A 174 -20.24 -1.96 -12.69
CA GLN A 174 -19.77 -3.28 -13.16
C GLN A 174 -19.07 -3.18 -14.52
N ALA A 175 -19.54 -2.31 -15.40
CA ALA A 175 -18.92 -2.06 -16.70
C ALA A 175 -17.50 -1.48 -16.54
N LEU A 176 -17.29 -0.55 -15.63
CA LEU A 176 -15.97 -0.01 -15.29
C LEU A 176 -15.01 -1.10 -14.78
N ILE A 177 -15.49 -1.96 -13.88
CA ILE A 177 -14.69 -3.06 -13.33
C ILE A 177 -14.31 -4.03 -14.45
N SER A 178 -15.28 -4.47 -15.25
CA SER A 178 -15.07 -5.42 -16.36
C SER A 178 -14.10 -4.87 -17.40
N TYR A 179 -14.28 -3.60 -17.79
CA TYR A 179 -13.39 -2.93 -18.74
C TYR A 179 -11.96 -2.80 -18.17
N GLY A 180 -11.80 -2.41 -16.90
CA GLY A 180 -10.49 -2.28 -16.28
C GLY A 180 -9.73 -3.60 -16.18
N LEU A 181 -10.42 -4.71 -15.87
CA LEU A 181 -9.82 -6.04 -15.86
C LEU A 181 -9.39 -6.48 -17.28
N ASP A 182 -10.25 -6.30 -18.29
CA ASP A 182 -9.90 -6.58 -19.69
C ASP A 182 -8.75 -5.71 -20.18
N PHE A 183 -8.70 -4.45 -19.76
CA PHE A 183 -7.62 -3.53 -20.10
C PHE A 183 -6.28 -3.98 -19.52
N LEU A 184 -6.20 -4.30 -18.22
CA LEU A 184 -4.96 -4.76 -17.58
C LEU A 184 -4.52 -6.15 -18.04
N SER A 185 -5.45 -7.05 -18.35
CA SER A 185 -5.10 -8.37 -18.88
C SER A 185 -4.29 -8.29 -20.18
N LYS A 186 -4.51 -7.24 -20.98
CA LYS A 186 -3.75 -6.96 -22.23
C LYS A 186 -2.40 -6.28 -21.98
N LYS A 187 -2.10 -5.90 -20.73
CA LYS A 187 -0.88 -5.18 -20.31
C LYS A 187 0.07 -6.04 -19.48
N GLU A 188 0.00 -7.36 -19.62
CA GLU A 188 0.83 -8.35 -18.90
C GLU A 188 0.58 -8.39 -17.38
N TYR A 189 -0.62 -8.06 -16.91
CA TYR A 189 -1.01 -8.23 -15.52
C TYR A 189 -1.78 -9.53 -15.32
N SER A 190 -1.40 -10.28 -14.28
CA SER A 190 -2.19 -11.40 -13.77
C SER A 190 -3.34 -10.89 -12.92
N LEU A 191 -4.58 -11.25 -13.27
CA LEU A 191 -5.76 -10.83 -12.53
C LEU A 191 -5.88 -11.59 -11.21
N ILE A 192 -6.14 -10.88 -10.12
CA ILE A 192 -6.28 -11.46 -8.78
C ILE A 192 -7.52 -10.88 -8.09
N GLN A 193 -8.29 -11.75 -7.46
CA GLN A 193 -9.27 -11.39 -6.45
C GLN A 193 -8.74 -11.87 -5.09
N PRO A 194 -8.20 -10.97 -4.26
CA PRO A 194 -7.55 -11.34 -3.00
C PRO A 194 -8.58 -11.57 -1.88
N PRO A 195 -8.19 -12.15 -0.73
CA PRO A 195 -9.00 -12.10 0.47
C PRO A 195 -9.23 -10.64 0.90
N TYR A 196 -10.46 -10.34 1.39
CA TYR A 196 -10.84 -8.99 1.80
C TYR A 196 -10.56 -8.70 3.28
N MET A 197 -10.13 -9.71 4.00
CA MET A 197 -9.66 -9.65 5.38
C MET A 197 -8.31 -10.34 5.48
N ILE A 198 -7.36 -9.72 6.15
CA ILE A 198 -6.01 -10.24 6.36
C ILE A 198 -5.61 -10.11 7.83
N ASN A 199 -4.67 -10.94 8.27
CA ASN A 199 -4.17 -10.92 9.64
C ASN A 199 -3.29 -9.70 9.93
N ARG A 200 -2.99 -9.46 11.21
CA ARG A 200 -2.17 -8.33 11.69
C ARG A 200 -0.79 -8.31 11.03
N GLU A 201 -0.07 -9.44 10.98
CA GLU A 201 1.28 -9.53 10.41
C GLU A 201 1.29 -9.06 8.95
N SER A 202 0.30 -9.48 8.16
CA SER A 202 0.15 -9.07 6.76
C SER A 202 -0.16 -7.58 6.63
N MET A 203 -1.03 -7.05 7.48
CA MET A 203 -1.40 -5.64 7.46
C MET A 203 -0.23 -4.75 7.88
N GLU A 204 0.47 -5.08 8.96
CA GLU A 204 1.66 -4.36 9.43
C GLU A 204 2.81 -4.41 8.42
N GLY A 205 2.85 -5.44 7.57
CA GLY A 205 3.79 -5.52 6.46
C GLY A 205 3.51 -4.52 5.35
N ALA A 206 2.24 -4.23 5.08
CA ALA A 206 1.79 -3.38 3.98
C ALA A 206 1.70 -1.89 4.35
N VAL A 207 1.25 -1.56 5.58
CA VAL A 207 0.99 -0.19 6.04
C VAL A 207 1.79 0.18 7.30
N ILE A 208 1.88 1.47 7.61
CA ILE A 208 2.51 1.96 8.86
C ILE A 208 1.51 1.85 10.01
N ALA A 209 2.02 1.54 11.21
CA ALA A 209 1.21 1.32 12.40
C ALA A 209 0.30 2.51 12.78
N ASP A 210 0.76 3.74 12.58
CA ASP A 210 -0.01 4.95 12.88
C ASP A 210 -1.31 5.05 12.04
N ASP A 211 -1.25 4.62 10.76
CA ASP A 211 -2.41 4.64 9.86
C ASP A 211 -3.37 3.48 10.15
N PHE A 212 -2.93 2.51 10.94
CA PHE A 212 -3.63 1.25 11.15
C PHE A 212 -4.94 1.40 11.95
N GLU A 213 -4.89 2.11 13.07
CA GLU A 213 -6.06 2.24 13.96
C GLU A 213 -7.07 3.26 13.45
N GLU A 214 -6.60 4.30 12.75
CA GLU A 214 -7.44 5.39 12.27
C GLU A 214 -8.18 5.05 10.97
N VAL A 215 -7.57 4.24 10.09
CA VAL A 215 -8.08 4.00 8.73
C VAL A 215 -8.69 2.61 8.55
N ILE A 216 -8.20 1.59 9.28
CA ILE A 216 -8.51 0.18 9.03
C ILE A 216 -9.59 -0.34 9.99
N TYR A 217 -10.61 -1.03 9.47
CA TYR A 217 -11.59 -1.75 10.27
C TYR A 217 -11.02 -3.05 10.77
N LYS A 218 -11.09 -3.27 12.09
CA LYS A 218 -10.76 -4.55 12.74
C LYS A 218 -12.03 -5.36 12.96
N ILE A 219 -11.95 -6.67 12.77
CA ILE A 219 -12.99 -7.61 13.18
C ILE A 219 -12.84 -7.86 14.69
N GLU A 220 -13.92 -7.71 15.43
CA GLU A 220 -13.93 -7.91 16.88
C GLU A 220 -13.65 -9.39 17.21
N ASP A 221 -12.85 -9.64 18.22
CA ASP A 221 -12.41 -10.95 18.72
C ASP A 221 -11.63 -11.83 17.72
N GLU A 222 -11.25 -11.29 16.56
CA GLU A 222 -10.47 -11.99 15.54
C GLU A 222 -9.16 -11.26 15.25
N ASP A 223 -8.12 -12.00 14.83
CA ASP A 223 -6.91 -11.40 14.24
C ASP A 223 -7.11 -11.13 12.75
N LEU A 224 -8.18 -10.44 12.41
CA LEU A 224 -8.54 -10.09 11.04
C LEU A 224 -8.88 -8.61 10.91
N TYR A 225 -8.45 -8.04 9.78
CA TYR A 225 -8.60 -6.63 9.43
C TYR A 225 -9.09 -6.52 8.00
N MET A 226 -10.10 -5.70 7.77
CA MET A 226 -10.62 -5.45 6.43
C MET A 226 -9.61 -4.64 5.61
N ILE A 227 -9.41 -5.00 4.36
CA ILE A 227 -8.47 -4.29 3.49
C ILE A 227 -9.01 -2.93 3.08
N GLY A 228 -8.16 -1.90 3.11
CA GLY A 228 -8.46 -0.56 2.56
C GLY A 228 -8.13 -0.45 1.07
N THR A 229 -7.46 -1.47 0.52
CA THR A 229 -7.05 -1.65 -0.88
C THR A 229 -6.57 -3.08 -1.08
N SER A 230 -6.72 -3.63 -2.29
CA SER A 230 -6.15 -4.95 -2.62
C SER A 230 -4.61 -4.98 -2.51
N GLU A 231 -3.95 -3.82 -2.56
CA GLU A 231 -2.51 -3.69 -2.27
C GLU A 231 -2.11 -4.42 -0.99
N HIS A 232 -2.88 -4.26 0.10
CA HIS A 232 -2.56 -4.85 1.40
C HIS A 232 -2.40 -6.37 1.32
N ALA A 233 -3.35 -7.03 0.67
CA ALA A 233 -3.32 -8.47 0.49
C ALA A 233 -2.28 -8.91 -0.54
N MET A 234 -2.12 -8.15 -1.65
CA MET A 234 -1.13 -8.47 -2.68
C MET A 234 0.30 -8.28 -2.19
N ALA A 235 0.58 -7.24 -1.40
CA ALA A 235 1.91 -7.06 -0.80
C ALA A 235 2.28 -8.27 0.07
N ALA A 236 1.34 -8.78 0.87
CA ALA A 236 1.57 -9.86 1.80
C ALA A 236 1.54 -11.27 1.18
N MET A 237 1.00 -11.44 -0.04
CA MET A 237 0.80 -12.77 -0.64
C MET A 237 2.07 -13.60 -0.80
N ARG A 238 3.22 -12.93 -0.88
CA ARG A 238 4.56 -13.55 -1.02
C ARG A 238 5.40 -13.44 0.26
N SER A 239 4.76 -13.18 1.40
CA SER A 239 5.46 -13.02 2.68
C SER A 239 6.35 -14.22 2.99
N LYS A 240 7.61 -13.93 3.39
CA LYS A 240 8.65 -14.93 3.74
C LYS A 240 9.12 -15.81 2.57
N GLU A 241 8.77 -15.48 1.33
CA GLU A 241 9.21 -16.21 0.14
C GLU A 241 10.53 -15.68 -0.43
N ILE A 242 11.23 -16.55 -1.16
CA ILE A 242 12.36 -16.21 -2.03
C ILE A 242 11.94 -16.49 -3.46
N ILE A 243 11.78 -15.44 -4.25
CA ILE A 243 11.34 -15.49 -5.64
C ILE A 243 12.55 -15.77 -6.53
N GLU A 244 12.37 -16.59 -7.59
CA GLU A 244 13.39 -16.75 -8.61
C GLU A 244 13.51 -15.46 -9.44
N GLY A 245 14.72 -14.91 -9.55
CA GLY A 245 14.94 -13.61 -10.22
C GLY A 245 14.47 -13.55 -11.67
N LYS A 246 14.48 -14.69 -12.38
CA LYS A 246 13.96 -14.80 -13.76
C LYS A 246 12.46 -14.54 -13.89
N ASP A 247 11.70 -14.68 -12.81
CA ASP A 247 10.25 -14.49 -12.78
C ASP A 247 9.87 -13.01 -12.55
N LEU A 248 10.82 -12.17 -12.18
CA LEU A 248 10.60 -10.73 -11.98
C LEU A 248 10.66 -9.97 -13.31
N PRO A 249 9.83 -8.93 -13.49
CA PRO A 249 8.84 -8.41 -12.55
C PRO A 249 7.55 -9.24 -12.54
N LEU A 250 6.95 -9.43 -11.34
CA LEU A 250 5.61 -10.00 -11.20
C LEU A 250 4.59 -8.86 -11.14
N ARG A 251 3.62 -8.86 -12.05
CA ARG A 251 2.60 -7.82 -12.17
C ARG A 251 1.21 -8.38 -11.90
N TYR A 252 0.52 -7.82 -10.94
CA TYR A 252 -0.80 -8.24 -10.50
C TYR A 252 -1.82 -7.11 -10.62
N ALA A 253 -3.03 -7.43 -11.07
CA ALA A 253 -4.19 -6.56 -11.06
C ALA A 253 -5.21 -7.09 -10.06
N GLY A 254 -5.30 -6.45 -8.90
CA GLY A 254 -6.18 -6.86 -7.81
C GLY A 254 -7.52 -6.15 -7.88
N VAL A 255 -8.62 -6.91 -7.96
CA VAL A 255 -9.98 -6.37 -7.84
C VAL A 255 -10.55 -6.68 -6.47
N SER A 256 -11.03 -5.66 -5.76
CA SER A 256 -11.65 -5.85 -4.44
C SER A 256 -12.55 -4.70 -4.04
N PRO A 257 -13.54 -4.92 -3.16
CA PRO A 257 -14.04 -3.87 -2.31
C PRO A 257 -12.93 -3.36 -1.39
N CYS A 258 -13.01 -2.09 -1.03
CA CYS A 258 -12.12 -1.39 -0.12
C CYS A 258 -12.92 -0.82 1.03
N PHE A 259 -12.41 -0.92 2.25
CA PHE A 259 -13.09 -0.48 3.47
C PHE A 259 -12.19 0.50 4.23
N ARG A 260 -12.66 1.74 4.41
CA ARG A 260 -11.88 2.79 5.08
C ARG A 260 -12.73 3.50 6.13
N LYS A 261 -12.20 3.74 7.31
CA LYS A 261 -12.88 4.51 8.37
C LYS A 261 -13.01 5.99 8.04
N GLU A 262 -12.21 6.51 7.09
CA GLU A 262 -12.18 7.94 6.71
C GLU A 262 -12.06 8.88 7.92
N ALA A 263 -11.36 8.44 8.97
CA ALA A 263 -11.07 9.25 10.13
C ALA A 263 -10.22 10.48 9.74
N GLY A 264 -10.46 11.63 10.37
CA GLY A 264 -9.74 12.87 10.06
C GLY A 264 -10.24 13.65 8.84
N ALA A 265 -11.12 13.08 8.01
CA ALA A 265 -11.68 13.76 6.84
C ALA A 265 -12.88 14.66 7.20
N HIS A 266 -12.79 15.41 8.33
CA HIS A 266 -13.85 16.30 8.78
C HIS A 266 -14.02 17.48 7.82
N GLY A 267 -15.24 17.70 7.33
CA GLY A 267 -15.60 18.84 6.49
C GLY A 267 -15.36 18.68 4.99
N ARG A 268 -14.56 17.71 4.55
CA ARG A 268 -14.33 17.45 3.11
C ARG A 268 -15.25 16.33 2.61
N ASP A 269 -15.93 16.58 1.48
CA ASP A 269 -16.76 15.59 0.77
C ASP A 269 -17.77 14.85 1.68
N GLN A 270 -18.51 15.60 2.49
CA GLN A 270 -19.47 15.02 3.43
C GLN A 270 -20.74 14.48 2.74
N LYS A 271 -21.00 14.90 1.52
CA LYS A 271 -22.16 14.51 0.73
C LYS A 271 -21.72 13.77 -0.54
N GLY A 272 -22.67 13.00 -1.11
CA GLY A 272 -22.43 12.24 -2.33
C GLY A 272 -21.61 10.98 -2.13
N ILE A 273 -20.99 10.49 -3.20
CA ILE A 273 -20.25 9.21 -3.24
C ILE A 273 -18.74 9.35 -3.48
N PHE A 274 -18.20 10.57 -3.47
CA PHE A 274 -16.78 10.80 -3.75
C PHE A 274 -15.86 10.25 -2.65
N ARG A 275 -16.26 10.38 -1.36
CA ARG A 275 -15.51 9.89 -0.19
C ARG A 275 -16.41 9.06 0.71
N VAL A 276 -16.23 7.75 0.68
CA VAL A 276 -17.13 6.77 1.26
C VAL A 276 -16.36 5.68 2.01
N HIS A 277 -17.04 5.00 2.95
CA HIS A 277 -16.44 3.92 3.75
C HIS A 277 -16.23 2.62 2.98
N GLN A 278 -16.95 2.43 1.88
CA GLN A 278 -16.87 1.23 1.04
C GLN A 278 -16.95 1.63 -0.44
N PHE A 279 -16.04 1.10 -1.27
CA PHE A 279 -16.05 1.25 -2.73
C PHE A 279 -15.27 0.11 -3.38
N ASP A 280 -15.48 -0.12 -4.68
CA ASP A 280 -14.71 -1.11 -5.44
C ASP A 280 -13.47 -0.46 -6.07
N LYS A 281 -12.38 -1.23 -6.13
CA LYS A 281 -11.09 -0.76 -6.63
C LYS A 281 -10.41 -1.82 -7.49
N ILE A 282 -9.79 -1.39 -8.58
CA ILE A 282 -8.78 -2.17 -9.29
C ILE A 282 -7.43 -1.54 -9.05
N GLU A 283 -6.51 -2.34 -8.53
CA GLU A 283 -5.16 -1.91 -8.15
C GLU A 283 -4.12 -2.67 -8.96
N GLN A 284 -3.16 -1.96 -9.55
CA GLN A 284 -1.93 -2.52 -10.09
C GLN A 284 -0.95 -2.72 -8.94
N PHE A 285 -0.30 -3.87 -8.87
CA PHE A 285 0.75 -4.16 -7.90
C PHE A 285 1.91 -4.89 -8.58
N VAL A 286 3.14 -4.43 -8.32
CA VAL A 286 4.34 -5.00 -8.97
C VAL A 286 5.39 -5.35 -7.93
N PHE A 287 5.90 -6.58 -8.01
CA PHE A 287 7.17 -6.95 -7.41
C PHE A 287 8.26 -6.83 -8.48
N SER A 288 9.26 -5.98 -8.24
CA SER A 288 10.30 -5.64 -9.21
C SER A 288 11.70 -5.85 -8.65
N ARG A 289 12.67 -6.03 -9.55
CA ARG A 289 14.07 -5.85 -9.20
C ARG A 289 14.33 -4.39 -8.83
N PRO A 290 15.27 -4.10 -7.92
CA PRO A 290 15.62 -2.72 -7.55
C PRO A 290 15.99 -1.85 -8.75
N GLU A 291 16.79 -2.36 -9.67
CA GLU A 291 17.27 -1.68 -10.87
C GLU A 291 16.17 -1.33 -11.87
N ASP A 292 15.08 -2.10 -11.92
CA ASP A 292 13.97 -1.91 -12.85
C ASP A 292 12.80 -1.11 -12.25
N SER A 293 12.77 -0.91 -10.94
CA SER A 293 11.58 -0.41 -10.24
C SER A 293 11.14 1.00 -10.66
N TRP A 294 12.06 1.88 -11.02
CA TRP A 294 11.71 3.22 -11.52
C TRP A 294 11.09 3.16 -12.91
N LYS A 295 11.55 2.25 -13.76
CA LYS A 295 10.95 2.01 -15.08
C LYS A 295 9.55 1.41 -14.95
N GLU A 296 9.34 0.49 -14.01
CA GLU A 296 8.02 -0.06 -13.72
C GLU A 296 7.08 1.01 -13.16
N HIS A 297 7.56 1.93 -12.32
CA HIS A 297 6.77 3.06 -11.81
C HIS A 297 6.22 3.95 -12.92
N GLU A 298 7.09 4.38 -13.84
CA GLU A 298 6.68 5.18 -15.01
C GLU A 298 5.75 4.38 -15.95
N ARG A 299 5.97 3.06 -16.09
CA ARG A 299 5.09 2.18 -16.87
C ARG A 299 3.68 2.09 -16.26
N MET A 300 3.57 1.93 -14.95
CA MET A 300 2.28 1.88 -14.25
C MET A 300 1.50 3.18 -14.42
N LEU A 301 2.17 4.32 -14.27
CA LEU A 301 1.58 5.63 -14.51
C LEU A 301 1.08 5.75 -15.96
N ALA A 302 1.89 5.40 -16.96
CA ALA A 302 1.53 5.49 -18.36
C ALA A 302 0.33 4.59 -18.72
N ILE A 303 0.25 3.39 -18.14
CA ILE A 303 -0.91 2.48 -18.31
C ILE A 303 -2.18 3.12 -17.73
N THR A 304 -2.08 3.73 -16.56
CA THR A 304 -3.22 4.42 -15.93
C THR A 304 -3.67 5.63 -16.76
N GLU A 305 -2.73 6.41 -17.30
CA GLU A 305 -3.05 7.51 -18.17
C GLU A 305 -3.76 7.05 -19.47
N GLU A 306 -3.29 5.97 -20.10
CA GLU A 306 -3.94 5.38 -21.28
C GLU A 306 -5.38 4.94 -20.97
N PHE A 307 -5.61 4.40 -19.76
CA PHE A 307 -6.94 4.04 -19.31
C PHE A 307 -7.88 5.26 -19.22
N TYR A 308 -7.45 6.35 -18.57
CA TYR A 308 -8.26 7.57 -18.44
C TYR A 308 -8.45 8.29 -19.78
N GLN A 309 -7.46 8.23 -20.67
CA GLN A 309 -7.57 8.73 -22.04
C GLN A 309 -8.65 7.95 -22.82
N SER A 310 -8.73 6.64 -22.64
CA SER A 310 -9.75 5.81 -23.28
C SER A 310 -11.16 6.12 -22.78
N LEU A 311 -11.31 6.58 -21.55
CA LEU A 311 -12.57 7.07 -20.97
C LEU A 311 -12.90 8.52 -21.37
N GLU A 312 -12.01 9.21 -22.05
CA GLU A 312 -12.15 10.63 -22.44
C GLU A 312 -12.29 11.58 -21.21
N ILE A 313 -11.73 11.20 -20.06
CA ILE A 313 -11.76 11.99 -18.81
C ILE A 313 -10.55 12.93 -18.76
N PRO A 314 -10.73 14.26 -18.74
CA PRO A 314 -9.62 15.20 -18.59
C PRO A 314 -8.97 15.05 -17.21
N TYR A 315 -7.64 15.06 -17.18
CA TYR A 315 -6.87 14.90 -15.95
C TYR A 315 -5.58 15.71 -15.94
N ARG A 316 -4.99 15.84 -14.74
CA ARG A 316 -3.61 16.28 -14.55
C ARG A 316 -2.83 15.24 -13.72
N VAL A 317 -1.51 15.21 -13.91
CA VAL A 317 -0.58 14.38 -13.13
C VAL A 317 0.18 15.28 -12.17
N MET A 318 0.13 14.95 -10.88
CA MET A 318 0.82 15.63 -9.81
C MET A 318 1.95 14.75 -9.26
N LEU A 319 3.14 15.30 -9.09
CA LEU A 319 4.20 14.71 -8.26
C LEU A 319 4.02 15.23 -6.84
N LEU A 320 3.71 14.33 -5.92
CA LEU A 320 3.43 14.70 -4.54
C LEU A 320 4.68 15.19 -3.80
N SER A 321 4.47 16.10 -2.88
CA SER A 321 5.50 16.63 -1.97
C SER A 321 5.80 15.64 -0.82
N THR A 322 6.88 15.89 -0.12
CA THR A 322 7.28 15.10 1.06
C THR A 322 6.25 15.11 2.19
N GLY A 323 5.43 16.16 2.30
CA GLY A 323 4.41 16.30 3.34
C GLY A 323 3.05 15.72 2.97
N ASP A 324 2.80 15.50 1.67
CA ASP A 324 1.52 14.97 1.18
C ASP A 324 1.59 13.46 0.85
N MET A 325 2.73 12.98 0.37
CA MET A 325 2.87 11.56 0.00
C MET A 325 2.86 10.63 1.22
N GLY A 326 2.28 9.43 1.06
CA GLY A 326 2.21 8.39 2.08
C GLY A 326 3.58 8.00 2.63
N LYS A 327 3.65 7.70 3.94
CA LYS A 327 4.90 7.36 4.64
C LYS A 327 5.61 6.10 4.11
N VAL A 328 4.88 5.19 3.46
CA VAL A 328 5.43 3.95 2.89
C VAL A 328 6.15 4.18 1.56
N SER A 329 5.73 5.17 0.77
CA SER A 329 6.26 5.44 -0.55
C SER A 329 7.52 6.31 -0.54
N ALA A 330 8.40 6.07 -1.53
CA ALA A 330 9.57 6.90 -1.77
C ALA A 330 9.31 7.99 -2.83
N LYS A 331 8.35 7.76 -3.72
CA LYS A 331 7.85 8.71 -4.71
C LYS A 331 6.44 8.32 -5.10
N THR A 332 5.56 9.32 -5.18
CA THR A 332 4.17 9.15 -5.57
C THR A 332 3.78 10.15 -6.64
N TYR A 333 3.10 9.65 -7.67
CA TYR A 333 2.32 10.45 -8.59
C TYR A 333 0.84 10.26 -8.30
N ASP A 334 0.08 11.36 -8.30
CA ASP A 334 -1.37 11.29 -8.31
C ASP A 334 -1.91 11.71 -9.69
N ILE A 335 -2.98 11.07 -10.13
CA ILE A 335 -3.80 11.56 -11.23
C ILE A 335 -5.05 12.18 -10.62
N GLU A 336 -5.28 13.43 -10.96
CA GLU A 336 -6.47 14.16 -10.57
C GLU A 336 -7.34 14.39 -11.82
N ALA A 337 -8.58 13.88 -11.79
CA ALA A 337 -9.57 14.13 -12.85
C ALA A 337 -10.30 15.44 -12.64
N TRP A 338 -10.67 16.07 -13.74
CA TRP A 338 -11.56 17.21 -13.69
C TRP A 338 -12.97 16.79 -13.24
N MET A 339 -13.56 17.55 -12.32
CA MET A 339 -14.94 17.39 -11.85
C MET A 339 -15.71 18.66 -12.23
N ALA A 340 -16.58 18.56 -13.21
CA ALA A 340 -17.26 19.73 -13.79
C ALA A 340 -18.17 20.44 -12.77
N GLY A 341 -18.93 19.68 -11.98
CA GLY A 341 -19.82 20.23 -10.95
C GLY A 341 -19.08 20.94 -9.81
N GLN A 342 -17.82 20.55 -9.56
CA GLN A 342 -16.96 21.16 -8.54
C GLN A 342 -16.02 22.23 -9.13
N SER A 343 -15.92 22.33 -10.46
CA SER A 343 -14.96 23.19 -11.18
C SER A 343 -13.52 23.03 -10.69
N ALA A 344 -13.11 21.78 -10.39
CA ALA A 344 -11.82 21.46 -9.78
C ALA A 344 -11.28 20.12 -10.25
N TYR A 345 -9.96 19.97 -10.21
CA TYR A 345 -9.30 18.70 -10.31
C TYR A 345 -9.34 17.97 -8.96
N ARG A 346 -9.65 16.67 -8.97
CA ARG A 346 -9.75 15.85 -7.76
C ARG A 346 -9.00 14.54 -7.96
N GLU A 347 -8.29 14.12 -6.92
CA GLU A 347 -7.52 12.87 -6.88
C GLU A 347 -8.42 11.65 -7.13
N ILE A 348 -8.04 10.84 -8.13
CA ILE A 348 -8.70 9.58 -8.49
C ILE A 348 -7.73 8.39 -8.49
N VAL A 349 -6.43 8.64 -8.55
CA VAL A 349 -5.35 7.66 -8.61
C VAL A 349 -4.19 8.12 -7.76
N SER A 350 -3.57 7.17 -7.06
CA SER A 350 -2.23 7.32 -6.50
C SER A 350 -1.34 6.20 -7.04
N CYS A 351 -0.13 6.54 -7.51
CA CYS A 351 0.86 5.64 -8.11
C CYS A 351 2.19 5.77 -7.37
N SER A 352 2.61 4.75 -6.64
CA SER A 352 3.71 4.79 -5.69
C SER A 352 4.79 3.75 -5.95
N ASN A 353 6.06 4.14 -5.77
CA ASN A 353 7.19 3.23 -5.62
C ASN A 353 7.60 3.19 -4.15
N CYS A 354 7.48 2.02 -3.52
CA CYS A 354 7.78 1.80 -2.10
C CYS A 354 9.21 1.29 -1.85
N LEU A 355 10.01 1.13 -2.90
CA LEU A 355 11.33 0.50 -2.82
C LEU A 355 11.27 -0.86 -2.10
N ASP A 356 12.26 -1.18 -1.28
CA ASP A 356 12.32 -2.42 -0.51
C ASP A 356 11.58 -2.34 0.86
N TYR A 357 10.89 -1.25 1.13
CA TYR A 357 10.29 -0.97 2.43
C TYR A 357 9.27 -2.01 2.89
N GLN A 358 8.31 -2.38 2.03
CA GLN A 358 7.31 -3.42 2.32
C GLN A 358 7.95 -4.81 2.25
N ALA A 359 8.83 -5.05 1.27
CA ALA A 359 9.52 -6.33 1.11
C ALA A 359 10.37 -6.70 2.34
N ARG A 360 11.02 -5.72 3.00
CA ARG A 360 11.75 -5.94 4.26
C ARG A 360 10.83 -6.33 5.41
N ARG A 361 9.67 -5.69 5.53
CA ARG A 361 8.66 -6.01 6.57
C ARG A 361 8.11 -7.43 6.39
N LEU A 362 7.80 -7.78 5.15
CA LEU A 362 7.20 -9.05 4.76
C LEU A 362 8.25 -10.14 4.48
N LYS A 363 9.55 -9.79 4.58
CA LYS A 363 10.68 -10.72 4.34
C LYS A 363 10.66 -11.34 2.94
N ILE A 364 10.22 -10.59 1.93
CA ILE A 364 10.16 -11.03 0.53
C ILE A 364 11.49 -10.74 -0.14
N ARG A 365 12.13 -11.75 -0.69
CA ARG A 365 13.45 -11.67 -1.29
C ARG A 365 13.46 -12.33 -2.65
N PHE A 366 14.50 -12.09 -3.42
CA PHE A 366 14.76 -12.83 -4.65
C PHE A 366 16.24 -13.24 -4.74
N ARG A 367 16.53 -14.17 -5.63
CA ARG A 367 17.90 -14.56 -6.02
C ARG A 367 17.91 -15.01 -7.47
N ASP A 368 19.03 -14.81 -8.15
CA ASP A 368 19.20 -15.22 -9.55
C ASP A 368 19.63 -16.69 -9.69
N LYS A 369 20.43 -17.20 -8.75
CA LYS A 369 20.85 -18.59 -8.71
C LYS A 369 20.77 -19.16 -7.31
N THR A 370 20.57 -20.46 -7.21
CA THR A 370 20.35 -21.17 -5.94
C THR A 370 21.46 -20.93 -4.91
N ASN A 371 22.69 -20.69 -5.35
CA ASN A 371 23.87 -20.52 -4.48
C ASN A 371 24.25 -19.03 -4.27
N GLU A 372 23.47 -18.09 -4.77
CA GLU A 372 23.72 -16.66 -4.60
C GLU A 372 22.99 -16.10 -3.36
N ASP A 373 23.51 -15.01 -2.83
CA ASP A 373 22.88 -14.27 -1.73
C ASP A 373 21.52 -13.72 -2.17
N THR A 374 20.57 -13.74 -1.24
CA THR A 374 19.25 -13.17 -1.49
C THR A 374 19.26 -11.65 -1.35
N GLN A 375 18.48 -10.98 -2.20
CA GLN A 375 18.26 -9.53 -2.16
C GLN A 375 16.79 -9.23 -1.90
N TYR A 376 16.50 -8.06 -1.29
CA TYR A 376 15.13 -7.55 -1.19
C TYR A 376 14.70 -6.97 -2.53
N LEU A 377 13.49 -7.31 -2.95
CA LEU A 377 12.87 -6.70 -4.12
C LEU A 377 12.20 -5.36 -3.77
N HIS A 378 11.79 -4.63 -4.80
CA HIS A 378 10.96 -3.44 -4.66
C HIS A 378 9.48 -3.76 -4.90
N THR A 379 8.61 -3.05 -4.19
CA THR A 379 7.15 -3.11 -4.38
C THR A 379 6.64 -1.78 -4.92
N LEU A 380 5.67 -1.87 -5.83
CA LEU A 380 5.03 -0.71 -6.42
C LEU A 380 3.52 -0.95 -6.47
N ASN A 381 2.75 0.10 -6.29
CA ASN A 381 1.30 0.07 -6.41
C ASN A 381 0.78 1.25 -7.23
N SER A 382 -0.34 1.07 -7.90
CA SER A 382 -1.06 2.15 -8.57
C SER A 382 -2.54 1.80 -8.70
N THR A 383 -3.39 2.68 -8.23
CA THR A 383 -4.81 2.58 -8.55
C THR A 383 -5.00 2.66 -10.07
N LEU A 384 -5.77 1.73 -10.65
CA LEU A 384 -6.35 1.93 -11.97
C LEU A 384 -7.75 2.55 -11.85
N ILE A 385 -8.58 1.97 -10.98
CA ILE A 385 -9.98 2.36 -10.78
C ILE A 385 -10.28 2.48 -9.29
N ALA A 386 -10.82 3.63 -8.85
CA ALA A 386 -11.60 3.77 -7.64
C ALA A 386 -13.03 4.11 -8.10
N THR A 387 -13.94 3.14 -8.08
CA THR A 387 -15.17 3.21 -8.89
C THR A 387 -16.02 4.43 -8.57
N THR A 388 -16.25 4.76 -7.31
CA THR A 388 -17.10 5.89 -6.92
C THR A 388 -16.56 7.23 -7.43
N ARG A 389 -15.24 7.44 -7.39
CA ARG A 389 -14.62 8.67 -7.90
C ARG A 389 -14.75 8.80 -9.41
N ILE A 390 -14.61 7.67 -10.15
CA ILE A 390 -14.78 7.66 -11.61
C ILE A 390 -16.25 7.85 -11.99
N LEU A 391 -17.18 7.24 -11.26
CA LEU A 391 -18.62 7.46 -11.46
C LEU A 391 -18.98 8.93 -11.29
N VAL A 392 -18.44 9.61 -10.27
CA VAL A 392 -18.63 11.07 -10.09
C VAL A 392 -18.08 11.82 -11.30
N SER A 393 -16.86 11.50 -11.74
CA SER A 393 -16.26 12.15 -12.90
C SER A 393 -17.07 11.94 -14.18
N ILE A 394 -17.61 10.73 -14.41
CA ILE A 394 -18.47 10.44 -15.57
C ILE A 394 -19.79 11.24 -15.46
N MET A 395 -20.48 11.17 -14.33
CA MET A 395 -21.74 11.92 -14.13
C MET A 395 -21.57 13.41 -14.41
N GLU A 396 -20.53 14.03 -13.86
CA GLU A 396 -20.33 15.47 -13.98
C GLU A 396 -19.81 15.90 -15.35
N ASN A 397 -18.89 15.15 -15.97
CA ASN A 397 -18.28 15.55 -17.24
C ASN A 397 -19.09 15.15 -18.47
N PHE A 398 -19.95 14.16 -18.37
CA PHE A 398 -20.71 13.63 -19.51
C PHE A 398 -22.21 13.91 -19.40
N GLN A 399 -22.63 14.81 -18.49
CA GLN A 399 -24.02 15.25 -18.40
C GLN A 399 -24.46 15.98 -19.66
N THR A 400 -25.74 15.86 -19.99
CA THR A 400 -26.37 16.47 -21.17
C THR A 400 -27.40 17.52 -20.77
N ASN A 401 -27.79 18.39 -21.69
CA ASN A 401 -28.75 19.47 -21.42
C ASN A 401 -30.15 18.95 -21.04
N ASP A 402 -30.53 17.77 -21.50
CA ASP A 402 -31.81 17.10 -21.20
C ASP A 402 -31.77 16.25 -19.92
N GLY A 403 -30.67 16.31 -19.18
CA GLY A 403 -30.53 15.72 -17.83
C GLY A 403 -30.07 14.26 -17.82
N HIS A 404 -29.58 13.75 -18.94
CA HIS A 404 -28.99 12.42 -19.06
C HIS A 404 -27.47 12.43 -18.85
N ILE A 405 -26.88 11.23 -18.80
CA ILE A 405 -25.42 11.02 -18.70
C ILE A 405 -25.00 10.20 -19.92
N ARG A 406 -24.17 10.74 -20.80
CA ARG A 406 -23.56 9.99 -21.90
C ARG A 406 -22.58 8.95 -21.37
N ILE A 407 -22.67 7.73 -21.81
CA ILE A 407 -21.77 6.65 -21.45
C ILE A 407 -20.50 6.73 -22.32
N PRO A 408 -19.27 6.76 -21.75
CA PRO A 408 -18.02 6.69 -22.50
C PRO A 408 -18.03 5.53 -23.50
N SER A 409 -17.57 5.77 -24.73
CA SER A 409 -17.69 4.83 -25.84
C SER A 409 -17.16 3.42 -25.54
N VAL A 410 -16.05 3.35 -24.82
CA VAL A 410 -15.39 2.07 -24.43
C VAL A 410 -16.21 1.26 -23.40
N LEU A 411 -17.15 1.87 -22.69
CA LEU A 411 -18.02 1.20 -21.72
C LEU A 411 -19.34 0.72 -22.30
N GLN A 412 -19.76 1.23 -23.47
CA GLN A 412 -21.07 0.93 -24.04
C GLN A 412 -21.30 -0.57 -24.30
N ASN A 413 -20.28 -1.30 -24.77
CA ASN A 413 -20.37 -2.74 -24.95
C ASN A 413 -20.66 -3.50 -23.64
N TYR A 414 -20.09 -3.04 -22.52
CA TYR A 414 -20.32 -3.60 -21.19
C TYR A 414 -21.69 -3.20 -20.60
N MET A 415 -22.33 -2.20 -21.20
CA MET A 415 -23.67 -1.70 -20.86
C MET A 415 -24.76 -2.21 -21.83
N GLY A 416 -24.45 -3.22 -22.66
CA GLY A 416 -25.40 -3.75 -23.67
C GLY A 416 -25.67 -2.76 -24.81
N ASN A 417 -24.67 -1.99 -25.20
CA ASN A 417 -24.68 -0.93 -26.21
C ASN A 417 -25.58 0.27 -25.87
N GLN A 418 -25.93 0.43 -24.59
CA GLN A 418 -26.61 1.65 -24.10
C GLN A 418 -25.63 2.84 -24.21
N LYS A 419 -26.16 4.00 -24.68
CA LYS A 419 -25.36 5.19 -24.96
C LYS A 419 -25.50 6.25 -23.87
N GLU A 420 -26.63 6.27 -23.16
CA GLU A 420 -26.99 7.28 -22.16
C GLU A 420 -27.75 6.63 -21.00
N ILE A 421 -27.62 7.22 -19.82
CA ILE A 421 -28.37 6.91 -18.61
C ILE A 421 -29.35 8.05 -18.34
#